data_babd65182838f2ef28996477e5b43394
#
_entry.id   babd65182838f2ef28996477e5b43394
#
_cell.length_a   1.000
_cell.length_b   1.000
_cell.length_c   1.000
_cell.angle_alpha   90.00
_cell.angle_beta   90.00
_cell.angle_gamma   90.00
#
_symmetry.space_group_name_H-M   'P 1'
#
loop_
_entity.id
_entity.type
_entity.pdbx_description
1 polymer ?
#
loop_
_entity_poly.entity_id
_entity_poly.type
_entity_poly.pdbx_seq_one_letter_code
_entity_poly.pdbx_strand_id
1 'polypeptide(L)'
;MTGSDDFDIARREVLLRRIGDELLTQSGDSKSRVLPVKKIAENEYQIRFENELTFQSDSLVNTTRRVLANDPLARDYVVNVLNRGNSSVAYGYAISKNKKNDIVPCRGRKQPRGRYMINVKFKPTGINTKNGYLLGSLPF
;
A
#
# COMPACT_ATOMS: atom_id res chain seq x y z
N MET A 1 19.72 4.94 -14.29
CA MET A 1 19.30 4.14 -13.44
C MET A 1 19.63 2.76 -13.64
N THR A 2 19.55 2.05 -12.75
CA THR A 2 20.05 0.75 -12.84
C THR A 2 18.95 -0.27 -12.87
N GLY A 3 19.26 -1.44 -13.31
CA GLY A 3 18.33 -2.54 -13.32
C GLY A 3 17.83 -2.92 -11.95
N SER A 4 18.60 -2.62 -10.90
CA SER A 4 18.14 -2.98 -9.57
C SER A 4 16.97 -2.14 -9.09
N ASP A 5 16.91 -0.87 -9.49
CA ASP A 5 15.73 -0.06 -9.16
C ASP A 5 14.51 -0.54 -9.91
N ASP A 6 14.68 -0.87 -11.19
CA ASP A 6 13.59 -1.40 -11.99
C ASP A 6 13.10 -2.73 -11.43
N PHE A 7 14.03 -3.57 -10.99
CA PHE A 7 13.66 -4.84 -10.38
C PHE A 7 12.87 -4.64 -9.11
N ASP A 8 13.31 -3.72 -8.25
CA ASP A 8 12.62 -3.45 -6.98
C ASP A 8 11.21 -2.90 -7.22
N ILE A 9 11.07 -2.03 -8.21
CA ILE A 9 9.76 -1.49 -8.58
C ILE A 9 8.85 -2.62 -9.05
N ALA A 10 9.36 -3.45 -9.96
CA ALA A 10 8.56 -4.56 -10.50
C ALA A 10 8.16 -5.52 -9.38
N ARG A 11 9.07 -5.82 -8.48
CA ARG A 11 8.80 -6.71 -7.37
C ARG A 11 7.70 -6.16 -6.46
N ARG A 12 7.76 -4.86 -6.16
CA ARG A 12 6.73 -4.23 -5.34
C ARG A 12 5.37 -4.28 -6.02
N GLU A 13 5.34 -4.05 -7.33
CA GLU A 13 4.07 -4.12 -8.05
C GLU A 13 3.45 -5.50 -7.96
N VAL A 14 4.27 -6.55 -8.03
CA VAL A 14 3.78 -7.92 -7.87
C VAL A 14 3.23 -8.15 -6.47
N LEU A 15 3.95 -7.68 -5.46
CA LEU A 15 3.49 -7.86 -4.08
C LEU A 15 2.19 -7.10 -3.82
N LEU A 16 2.09 -5.89 -4.34
CA LEU A 16 0.90 -5.07 -4.14
C LEU A 16 -0.30 -5.66 -4.87
N ARG A 17 -0.09 -6.20 -6.06
CA ARG A 17 -1.16 -6.89 -6.77
C ARG A 17 -1.65 -8.10 -5.98
N ARG A 18 -0.74 -8.81 -5.35
CA ARG A 18 -1.09 -9.94 -4.51
C ARG A 18 -1.96 -9.52 -3.34
N ILE A 19 -1.67 -8.36 -2.75
CA ILE A 19 -2.51 -7.82 -1.68
C ILE A 19 -3.94 -7.64 -2.18
N GLY A 20 -4.09 -7.06 -3.35
CA GLY A 20 -5.41 -6.87 -3.94
C GLY A 20 -6.13 -8.18 -4.21
N ASP A 21 -5.41 -9.16 -4.78
CA ASP A 21 -5.99 -10.47 -5.07
C ASP A 21 -6.46 -11.16 -3.79
N GLU A 22 -5.68 -11.11 -2.74
CA GLU A 22 -6.05 -11.74 -1.48
C GLU A 22 -7.24 -11.05 -0.84
N LEU A 23 -7.30 -9.72 -0.95
CA LEU A 23 -8.44 -8.99 -0.42
C LEU A 23 -9.74 -9.41 -1.11
N LEU A 24 -9.71 -9.55 -2.43
CA LEU A 24 -10.87 -10.03 -3.18
C LEU A 24 -11.26 -11.44 -2.74
N THR A 25 -10.29 -12.33 -2.62
CA THR A 25 -10.55 -13.70 -2.20
C THR A 25 -11.19 -13.73 -0.81
N GLN A 26 -10.67 -12.93 0.11
CA GLN A 26 -11.20 -12.88 1.47
C GLN A 26 -12.61 -12.33 1.52
N SER A 27 -12.97 -11.49 0.56
CA SER A 27 -14.33 -10.95 0.49
C SER A 27 -15.31 -11.88 -0.23
N GLY A 28 -14.81 -13.03 -0.69
CA GLY A 28 -15.65 -13.99 -1.38
C GLY A 28 -15.79 -13.75 -2.87
N ASP A 29 -15.02 -12.83 -3.42
CA ASP A 29 -15.11 -12.48 -4.84
C ASP A 29 -14.06 -13.25 -5.63
N SER A 30 -14.49 -14.25 -6.37
CA SER A 30 -13.58 -15.05 -7.19
C SER A 30 -13.59 -14.65 -8.65
N LYS A 31 -14.38 -13.64 -9.03
CA LYS A 31 -14.56 -13.25 -10.41
C LYS A 31 -13.90 -11.95 -10.80
N SER A 32 -13.79 -11.02 -9.86
CA SER A 32 -13.20 -9.72 -10.13
C SER A 32 -11.69 -9.81 -10.20
N ARG A 33 -11.10 -8.84 -10.87
CA ARG A 33 -9.66 -8.77 -11.03
C ARG A 33 -9.11 -7.52 -10.40
N VAL A 34 -7.85 -7.64 -9.96
CA VAL A 34 -7.07 -6.47 -9.62
C VAL A 34 -6.51 -5.91 -10.93
N LEU A 35 -6.71 -4.63 -11.15
CA LEU A 35 -6.12 -3.98 -12.32
C LEU A 35 -4.61 -3.88 -12.14
N PRO A 36 -3.85 -3.64 -13.20
CA PRO A 36 -2.40 -3.49 -13.04
C PRO A 36 -2.08 -2.40 -12.03
N VAL A 37 -1.15 -2.70 -11.11
CA VAL A 37 -0.72 -1.75 -10.10
C VAL A 37 0.00 -0.60 -10.80
N LYS A 38 -0.29 0.62 -10.36
CA LYS A 38 0.24 1.81 -11.00
C LYS A 38 1.13 2.57 -10.02
N LYS A 39 2.33 2.91 -10.46
CA LYS A 39 3.20 3.80 -9.70
C LYS A 39 2.74 5.22 -9.97
N ILE A 40 2.23 5.92 -8.97
CA ILE A 40 1.63 7.23 -9.14
C ILE A 40 2.57 8.36 -8.71
N ALA A 41 3.60 8.04 -7.94
CA ALA A 41 4.61 9.01 -7.52
C ALA A 41 5.82 8.24 -7.06
N GLU A 42 6.86 8.95 -6.71
CA GLU A 42 8.05 8.32 -6.17
C GLU A 42 7.69 7.59 -4.89
N ASN A 43 8.01 6.31 -4.83
CA ASN A 43 7.71 5.43 -3.69
C ASN A 43 6.22 5.30 -3.36
N GLU A 44 5.34 5.66 -4.29
CA GLU A 44 3.91 5.56 -4.06
C GLU A 44 3.22 4.81 -5.19
N TYR A 45 2.37 3.85 -4.81
CA TYR A 45 1.71 2.96 -5.76
C TYR A 45 0.23 2.91 -5.49
N GLN A 46 -0.55 2.59 -6.51
CA GLN A 46 -2.00 2.52 -6.39
C GLN A 46 -2.51 1.17 -6.86
N ILE A 47 -3.31 0.54 -6.01
CA ILE A 47 -3.99 -0.72 -6.32
C ILE A 47 -5.43 -0.36 -6.68
N ARG A 48 -5.86 -0.79 -7.86
CA ARG A 48 -7.22 -0.54 -8.34
C ARG A 48 -7.90 -1.86 -8.66
N PHE A 49 -9.21 -1.85 -8.55
CA PHE A 49 -10.01 -3.05 -8.76
C PHE A 49 -10.96 -2.86 -9.93
N GLU A 50 -11.24 -3.94 -10.62
CA GLU A 50 -12.15 -3.92 -11.77
C GLU A 50 -13.58 -3.56 -11.36
N ASN A 51 -14.03 -4.10 -10.23
CA ASN A 51 -15.39 -3.94 -9.74
C ASN A 51 -15.44 -3.41 -8.32
N GLU A 52 -16.66 -3.13 -7.86
CA GLU A 52 -16.88 -2.78 -6.47
C GLU A 52 -16.51 -3.95 -5.57
N LEU A 53 -16.11 -3.65 -4.35
CA LEU A 53 -15.81 -4.67 -3.36
C LEU A 53 -16.16 -4.16 -1.97
N THR A 54 -16.25 -5.11 -1.04
CA THR A 54 -16.38 -4.80 0.37
C THR A 54 -15.25 -5.57 1.07
N PHE A 55 -14.79 -5.05 2.21
CA PHE A 55 -13.74 -5.74 2.94
C PHE A 55 -13.68 -5.27 4.38
N GLN A 56 -13.07 -6.08 5.22
CA GLN A 56 -12.80 -5.73 6.61
C GLN A 56 -11.49 -4.95 6.66
N SER A 57 -11.46 -3.86 7.42
CA SER A 57 -10.23 -3.09 7.58
C SER A 57 -9.11 -3.95 8.15
N ASP A 58 -9.43 -4.81 9.12
CA ASP A 58 -8.42 -5.69 9.70
C ASP A 58 -7.83 -6.65 8.67
N SER A 59 -8.65 -7.13 7.73
CA SER A 59 -8.15 -8.00 6.67
C SER A 59 -7.12 -7.30 5.82
N LEU A 60 -7.36 -6.04 5.49
CA LEU A 60 -6.39 -5.27 4.71
C LEU A 60 -5.09 -5.08 5.49
N VAL A 61 -5.20 -4.66 6.75
CA VAL A 61 -4.02 -4.45 7.58
C VAL A 61 -3.19 -5.74 7.70
N ASN A 62 -3.85 -6.85 8.01
CA ASN A 62 -3.16 -8.12 8.18
C ASN A 62 -2.54 -8.60 6.87
N THR A 63 -3.25 -8.42 5.76
CA THR A 63 -2.76 -8.85 4.47
C THR A 63 -1.53 -8.05 4.05
N THR A 64 -1.56 -6.73 4.21
CA THR A 64 -0.40 -5.90 3.86
C THR A 64 0.80 -6.26 4.73
N ARG A 65 0.59 -6.45 6.03
CA ARG A 65 1.69 -6.85 6.92
C ARG A 65 2.33 -8.15 6.46
N ARG A 66 1.50 -9.14 6.17
CA ARG A 66 2.01 -10.46 5.80
C ARG A 66 2.72 -10.44 4.45
N VAL A 67 2.11 -9.83 3.46
CA VAL A 67 2.68 -9.81 2.11
C VAL A 67 3.95 -8.97 2.06
N LEU A 68 3.91 -7.79 2.66
CA LEU A 68 5.07 -6.87 2.60
C LEU A 68 6.18 -7.27 3.55
N ALA A 69 5.94 -8.19 4.47
CA ALA A 69 7.01 -8.72 5.32
C ALA A 69 8.09 -9.42 4.48
N ASN A 70 7.76 -9.82 3.27
CA ASN A 70 8.72 -10.45 2.38
C ASN A 70 9.61 -9.46 1.64
N ASP A 71 9.38 -8.18 1.83
CA ASP A 71 10.18 -7.14 1.16
C ASP A 71 10.97 -6.37 2.22
N PRO A 72 12.28 -6.57 2.30
CA PRO A 72 13.08 -5.89 3.32
C PRO A 72 13.09 -4.37 3.15
N LEU A 73 12.72 -3.88 1.99
CA LEU A 73 12.68 -2.44 1.73
C LEU A 73 11.32 -1.82 2.04
N ALA A 74 10.33 -2.65 2.38
CA ALA A 74 8.96 -2.18 2.61
C ALA A 74 8.56 -2.31 4.07
N ARG A 75 9.36 -1.75 4.96
CA ARG A 75 9.12 -1.88 6.40
C ARG A 75 8.30 -0.74 6.98
N ASP A 76 8.40 0.42 6.36
CA ASP A 76 7.66 1.61 6.78
C ASP A 76 6.80 2.04 5.60
N TYR A 77 5.49 2.07 5.81
CA TYR A 77 4.60 2.48 4.74
C TYR A 77 3.28 3.01 5.29
N VAL A 78 2.62 3.81 4.47
CA VAL A 78 1.30 4.35 4.78
C VAL A 78 0.33 3.83 3.74
N VAL A 79 -0.83 3.36 4.17
CA VAL A 79 -1.87 2.87 3.28
C VAL A 79 -3.10 3.75 3.43
N ASN A 80 -3.60 4.26 2.32
CA ASN A 80 -4.84 5.02 2.29
C ASN A 80 -5.81 4.37 1.33
N VAL A 81 -7.00 4.03 1.83
CA VAL A 81 -8.08 3.53 1.00
C VAL A 81 -8.92 4.73 0.62
N LEU A 82 -9.03 4.97 -0.68
CA LEU A 82 -9.77 6.11 -1.20
C LEU A 82 -11.03 5.66 -1.90
N ASN A 83 -12.09 6.46 -1.78
CA ASN A 83 -13.28 6.27 -2.60
C ASN A 83 -12.97 6.74 -4.00
N ARG A 84 -13.17 5.88 -4.98
CA ARG A 84 -12.74 6.18 -6.34
C ARG A 84 -13.48 7.37 -6.95
N GLY A 85 -14.73 7.56 -6.57
CA GLY A 85 -15.52 8.62 -7.18
C GLY A 85 -15.09 10.02 -6.79
N ASN A 86 -14.69 10.22 -5.54
CA ASN A 86 -14.37 11.56 -5.03
C ASN A 86 -13.01 11.64 -4.37
N SER A 87 -12.25 10.56 -4.37
CA SER A 87 -10.92 10.49 -3.78
C SER A 87 -10.85 10.81 -2.29
N SER A 88 -11.99 10.74 -1.60
CA SER A 88 -11.97 10.93 -0.15
C SER A 88 -11.40 9.69 0.53
N VAL A 89 -10.73 9.90 1.67
CA VAL A 89 -10.14 8.80 2.40
C VAL A 89 -11.20 8.04 3.19
N ALA A 90 -11.37 6.76 2.87
CA ALA A 90 -12.30 5.91 3.59
C ALA A 90 -11.64 5.28 4.81
N TYR A 91 -10.35 4.99 4.74
CA TYR A 91 -9.62 4.38 5.82
C TYR A 91 -8.13 4.54 5.55
N GLY A 92 -7.36 4.74 6.60
CA GLY A 92 -5.92 4.87 6.45
C GLY A 92 -5.18 4.35 7.67
N TYR A 93 -3.95 3.89 7.46
CA TYR A 93 -3.11 3.42 8.55
C TYR A 93 -1.65 3.50 8.13
N ALA A 94 -0.77 3.44 9.13
CA ALA A 94 0.66 3.49 8.91
C ALA A 94 1.31 2.33 9.65
N ILE A 95 2.20 1.64 8.98
CA ILE A 95 2.95 0.52 9.55
C ILE A 95 4.41 0.91 9.60
N SER A 96 5.04 0.64 10.73
CA SER A 96 6.44 0.94 10.94
C SER A 96 7.22 -0.33 11.23
N LYS A 97 8.47 -0.33 10.84
CA LYS A 97 9.42 -1.35 11.22
C LYS A 97 9.42 -1.55 12.74
N ASN A 98 9.30 -0.45 13.48
CA ASN A 98 9.13 -0.50 14.93
C ASN A 98 7.63 -0.47 15.23
N LYS A 99 7.09 -1.59 15.67
CA LYS A 99 5.65 -1.72 15.90
C LYS A 99 5.06 -0.67 16.81
N LYS A 100 5.86 -0.09 17.71
CA LYS A 100 5.38 0.98 18.57
C LYS A 100 4.87 2.17 17.78
N ASN A 101 5.37 2.36 16.57
CA ASN A 101 5.02 3.51 15.75
C ASN A 101 3.88 3.20 14.76
N ASP A 102 3.33 1.99 14.82
CA ASP A 102 2.19 1.67 13.97
C ASP A 102 0.98 2.52 14.38
N ILE A 103 0.24 2.99 13.40
CA ILE A 103 -0.98 3.74 13.60
C ILE A 103 -2.09 3.02 12.85
N VAL A 104 -2.93 2.27 13.57
CA VAL A 104 -4.01 1.50 12.97
C VAL A 104 -5.32 1.87 13.66
N PRO A 105 -6.05 2.87 13.12
CA PRO A 105 -7.28 3.32 13.75
C PRO A 105 -8.45 2.40 13.45
N CYS A 106 -9.49 2.48 14.26
CA CYS A 106 -10.81 1.89 14.00
C CYS A 106 -10.77 0.43 13.57
N ARG A 107 -10.08 -0.39 14.34
CA ARG A 107 -10.01 -1.82 14.05
C ARG A 107 -11.40 -2.46 14.13
N GLY A 108 -11.59 -3.52 13.34
CA GLY A 108 -12.86 -4.20 13.31
C GLY A 108 -13.90 -3.60 12.39
N ARG A 109 -13.53 -2.53 11.70
CA ARG A 109 -14.48 -1.83 10.83
C ARG A 109 -14.60 -2.54 9.48
N LYS A 110 -15.83 -2.65 9.01
CA LYS A 110 -16.09 -3.18 7.67
C LYS A 110 -16.31 -2.01 6.73
N GLN A 111 -15.60 -2.02 5.60
CA GLN A 111 -15.81 -1.01 4.57
C GLN A 111 -17.00 -1.45 3.71
N PRO A 112 -18.01 -0.58 3.53
CA PRO A 112 -19.19 -0.94 2.75
C PRO A 112 -18.80 -1.17 1.29
N ARG A 113 -19.68 -1.85 0.57
CA ARG A 113 -19.41 -2.11 -0.84
C ARG A 113 -19.29 -0.80 -1.61
N GLY A 114 -18.23 -0.69 -2.39
CA GLY A 114 -17.97 0.51 -3.15
C GLY A 114 -16.76 0.35 -4.03
N ARG A 115 -16.48 1.39 -4.81
CA ARG A 115 -15.29 1.43 -5.65
C ARG A 115 -14.17 2.08 -4.89
N TYR A 116 -13.12 1.32 -4.65
CA TYR A 116 -11.98 1.78 -3.86
C TYR A 116 -10.69 1.74 -4.65
N MET A 117 -9.78 2.63 -4.27
CA MET A 117 -8.38 2.58 -4.69
C MET A 117 -7.55 2.51 -3.42
N ILE A 118 -6.48 1.75 -3.44
CA ILE A 118 -5.61 1.63 -2.28
C ILE A 118 -4.26 2.20 -2.65
N ASN A 119 -3.90 3.30 -2.00
CA ASN A 119 -2.59 3.92 -2.21
C ASN A 119 -1.64 3.45 -1.12
N VAL A 120 -0.47 2.98 -1.53
CA VAL A 120 0.57 2.54 -0.61
C VAL A 120 1.81 3.39 -0.87
N LYS A 121 2.21 4.13 0.15
CA LYS A 121 3.38 5.00 0.07
C LYS A 121 4.47 4.43 0.97
N PHE A 122 5.62 4.15 0.38
CA PHE A 122 6.75 3.59 1.12
C PHE A 122 7.69 4.71 1.54
N LYS A 123 8.29 4.52 2.70
CA LYS A 123 9.34 5.42 3.14
C LYS A 123 10.55 5.23 2.23
N PRO A 124 11.14 6.31 1.73
CA PRO A 124 12.35 6.17 0.92
C PRO A 124 13.44 5.45 1.71
N THR A 125 14.11 4.50 1.05
CA THR A 125 15.22 3.83 1.69
C THR A 125 16.42 4.73 1.59
N GLY A 126 16.97 4.84 2.64
CA GLY A 126 18.05 5.55 2.83
C GLY A 126 19.01 6.02 2.02
N ILE A 127 19.19 5.94 1.28
CA ILE A 127 20.00 6.37 0.66
C ILE A 127 20.11 7.56 0.54
N ASN A 128 19.65 8.01 0.48
CA ASN A 128 19.66 9.02 0.30
C ASN A 128 19.96 9.86 1.12
N THR A 129 20.38 9.66 1.63
CA THR A 129 20.67 10.42 2.48
C THR A 129 21.88 11.01 2.31
N LYS A 130 22.44 11.02 1.46
CA LYS A 130 23.51 11.57 1.31
C LYS A 130 23.50 12.65 0.74
N ASN A 131 23.19 12.99 0.65
CA ASN A 131 22.88 13.71 0.40
C ASN A 131 22.10 14.47 0.80
N GLY A 132 22.19 14.36 0.99
CA GLY A 132 21.34 14.51 1.35
C GLY A 132 20.97 15.04 2.08
N TYR A 133 21.20 15.17 1.92
CA TYR A 133 20.57 15.42 2.43
C TYR A 133 20.05 15.62 2.79
N LEU A 134 20.39 15.63 2.37
CA LEU A 134 19.76 15.73 2.55
C LEU A 134 19.12 16.09 2.93
N LEU A 135 19.36 16.14 2.62
CA LEU A 135 18.57 16.32 2.92
C LEU A 135 17.97 16.66 3.56
N GLY A 136 18.36 16.91 3.46
CA GLY A 136 17.60 16.88 3.91
C GLY A 136 17.29 17.38 4.57
N SER A 137 17.62 17.49 4.27
CA SER A 137 17.18 17.76 4.73
C SER A 137 16.72 18.55 5.09
N LEU A 138 17.06 18.71 4.67
CA LEU A 138 16.43 19.30 4.84
C LEU A 138 15.78 20.01 5.24
N PRO A 139 15.97 20.21 5.34
CA PRO A 139 15.16 20.58 5.68
C PRO A 139 14.44 21.04 5.87
N PHE A 140 14.46 20.90 5.41
CA PHE A 140 13.54 21.03 5.43
C PHE A 140 13.06 21.49 5.83
#